data_976cea06d232017038d08e13bdd6fa29
#
_entry.id   976cea06d232017038d08e13bdd6fa29
#
_cell.length_a   1.000
_cell.length_b   1.000
_cell.length_c   1.000
_cell.angle_alpha   90.00
_cell.angle_beta   90.00
_cell.angle_gamma   90.00
#
_symmetry.space_group_name_H-M   'P 1'
#
loop_
_entity.id
_entity.type
_entity.pdbx_description
1 polymer ?
#
loop_
_entity_poly.entity_id
_entity_poly.type
_entity_poly.pdbx_seq_one_letter_code
_entity_poly.pdbx_strand_id
1 'polypeptide(L)'
;MIFKNILRIFKSYQLSLIVIIFYELLYFLKGNKGNNFTFSNIEGMTDNIPCPYYFLYKINKKIKNINFNLFIDLGSGSGRVIDFFNKKFENKNFIGIEYFDKQFLYCKENFKKYKNIKFIQEDLTKYNFLQYNADCYFLNEPINIDKSLIGILKKIKESKNNKGSILLILVNCNKNVLKCLEDLQCIETFYINDKKGYSIYYINNK
;
A
#
# COMPACT_ATOMS: atom_id res chain seq x y z
N MET A 1 -23.23 1.07 -11.17
CA MET A 1 -21.79 1.29 -10.91
C MET A 1 -21.19 0.26 -9.95
N ILE A 2 -21.79 -0.01 -8.79
CA ILE A 2 -21.34 -1.00 -7.77
C ILE A 2 -21.21 -2.42 -8.36
N PHE A 3 -22.19 -2.88 -9.13
CA PHE A 3 -22.21 -4.24 -9.71
C PHE A 3 -21.08 -4.52 -10.70
N LYS A 4 -20.68 -3.54 -11.53
CA LYS A 4 -19.51 -3.67 -12.44
C LYS A 4 -18.19 -3.78 -11.67
N ASN A 5 -18.08 -3.10 -10.53
CA ASN A 5 -16.89 -3.15 -9.69
C ASN A 5 -16.78 -4.49 -8.95
N ILE A 6 -17.91 -5.02 -8.46
CA ILE A 6 -17.97 -6.37 -7.87
C ILE A 6 -17.58 -7.42 -8.90
N LEU A 7 -18.09 -7.37 -10.13
CA LEU A 7 -17.73 -8.30 -11.21
C LEU A 7 -16.25 -8.21 -11.60
N ARG A 8 -15.64 -7.03 -11.57
CA ARG A 8 -14.20 -6.85 -11.83
C ARG A 8 -13.34 -7.47 -10.73
N ILE A 9 -13.72 -7.28 -9.47
CA ILE A 9 -13.10 -7.94 -8.31
C ILE A 9 -13.26 -9.45 -8.43
N PHE A 10 -14.46 -9.93 -8.80
CA PHE A 10 -14.76 -11.34 -9.03
C PHE A 10 -13.81 -11.98 -10.06
N LYS A 11 -13.65 -11.35 -11.22
CA LYS A 11 -12.73 -11.83 -12.27
C LYS A 11 -11.26 -11.86 -11.85
N SER A 12 -10.88 -10.99 -10.89
CA SER A 12 -9.48 -10.86 -10.46
C SER A 12 -9.06 -11.83 -9.36
N TYR A 13 -9.99 -12.32 -8.51
CA TYR A 13 -9.64 -13.04 -7.28
C TYR A 13 -10.17 -14.49 -7.19
N GLN A 14 -10.93 -14.97 -8.19
CA GLN A 14 -11.42 -16.36 -8.30
C GLN A 14 -12.03 -16.96 -6.98
N LEU A 15 -11.62 -18.17 -6.60
CA LEU A 15 -12.16 -18.92 -5.45
C LEU A 15 -11.86 -18.27 -4.07
N SER A 16 -10.81 -17.45 -3.95
CA SER A 16 -10.51 -16.71 -2.72
C SER A 16 -11.48 -15.55 -2.46
N LEU A 17 -12.38 -15.31 -3.39
CA LEU A 17 -13.31 -14.19 -3.40
C LEU A 17 -14.26 -14.19 -2.21
N ILE A 18 -14.77 -15.36 -1.81
CA ILE A 18 -15.69 -15.48 -0.67
C ILE A 18 -15.03 -14.94 0.60
N VAL A 19 -13.77 -15.29 0.84
CA VAL A 19 -13.01 -14.80 1.99
C VAL A 19 -12.77 -13.30 1.89
N ILE A 20 -12.43 -12.80 0.72
CA ILE A 20 -12.22 -11.37 0.48
C ILE A 20 -13.51 -10.60 0.74
N ILE A 21 -14.65 -11.05 0.19
CA ILE A 21 -15.97 -10.43 0.41
C ILE A 21 -16.32 -10.42 1.90
N PHE A 22 -16.11 -11.53 2.60
CA PHE A 22 -16.35 -11.60 4.03
C PHE A 22 -15.57 -10.53 4.80
N TYR A 23 -14.28 -10.36 4.51
CA TYR A 23 -13.45 -9.33 5.14
C TYR A 23 -13.88 -7.91 4.74
N GLU A 24 -14.26 -7.68 3.48
CA GLU A 24 -14.79 -6.37 3.05
C GLU A 24 -16.05 -6.00 3.82
N LEU A 25 -17.01 -6.93 3.96
CA LEU A 25 -18.24 -6.71 4.75
C LEU A 25 -17.93 -6.47 6.23
N LEU A 26 -17.06 -7.29 6.83
CA LEU A 26 -16.68 -7.17 8.24
C LEU A 26 -16.09 -5.78 8.54
N TYR A 27 -15.19 -5.29 7.69
CA TYR A 27 -14.53 -4.00 7.91
C TYR A 27 -15.40 -2.82 7.49
N PHE A 28 -16.31 -3.01 6.53
CA PHE A 28 -17.35 -2.03 6.22
C PHE A 28 -18.27 -1.78 7.42
N LEU A 29 -18.75 -2.84 8.05
CA LEU A 29 -19.59 -2.76 9.26
C LEU A 29 -18.85 -2.12 10.45
N LYS A 30 -17.53 -2.22 10.52
CA LYS A 30 -16.69 -1.55 11.53
C LYS A 30 -16.45 -0.07 11.25
N GLY A 31 -17.07 0.52 10.22
CA GLY A 31 -16.95 1.93 9.89
C GLY A 31 -15.53 2.35 9.45
N ASN A 32 -14.79 1.46 8.76
CA ASN A 32 -13.48 1.81 8.24
C ASN A 32 -13.60 2.78 7.07
N LYS A 33 -12.62 3.69 6.99
CA LYS A 33 -12.51 4.72 5.95
C LYS A 33 -11.77 4.20 4.71
N GLY A 34 -11.76 5.02 3.65
CA GLY A 34 -10.96 4.73 2.46
C GLY A 34 -11.58 3.67 1.53
N ASN A 35 -12.92 3.59 1.50
CA ASN A 35 -13.64 2.64 0.64
C ASN A 35 -14.05 3.22 -0.73
N ASN A 36 -13.56 4.41 -1.09
CA ASN A 36 -13.88 5.04 -2.36
C ASN A 36 -13.04 4.43 -3.49
N PHE A 37 -13.75 4.00 -4.55
CA PHE A 37 -13.15 3.55 -5.80
C PHE A 37 -13.15 4.70 -6.79
N THR A 38 -12.04 4.95 -7.44
CA THR A 38 -11.96 5.89 -8.56
C THR A 38 -11.18 5.25 -9.70
N PHE A 39 -11.60 5.52 -10.92
CA PHE A 39 -10.93 5.04 -12.12
C PHE A 39 -10.06 6.15 -12.68
N SER A 40 -8.82 5.83 -13.02
CA SER A 40 -7.91 6.73 -13.70
C SER A 40 -8.10 6.60 -15.20
N ASN A 41 -8.22 7.75 -15.88
CA ASN A 41 -8.13 7.79 -17.35
C ASN A 41 -6.74 8.28 -17.80
N ILE A 42 -5.77 8.37 -16.89
CA ILE A 42 -4.42 8.85 -17.15
C ILE A 42 -3.54 7.65 -17.49
N GLU A 43 -2.88 7.72 -18.64
CA GLU A 43 -1.93 6.70 -19.07
C GLU A 43 -0.80 6.51 -18.05
N GLY A 44 -0.47 5.25 -17.74
CA GLY A 44 0.57 4.91 -16.78
C GLY A 44 0.14 4.89 -15.32
N MET A 45 -1.07 5.33 -15.00
CA MET A 45 -1.61 5.27 -13.63
C MET A 45 -2.59 4.12 -13.45
N THR A 46 -2.62 3.55 -12.25
CA THR A 46 -3.58 2.51 -11.89
C THR A 46 -4.89 3.11 -11.41
N ASP A 47 -5.98 2.37 -11.64
CA ASP A 47 -7.24 2.67 -10.98
C ASP A 47 -7.04 2.63 -9.45
N ASN A 48 -7.66 3.57 -8.73
CA ASN A 48 -7.67 3.52 -7.27
C ASN A 48 -8.55 2.34 -6.80
N ILE A 49 -7.97 1.15 -6.84
CA ILE A 49 -8.57 -0.08 -6.32
C ILE A 49 -7.98 -0.30 -4.92
N PRO A 50 -8.80 -0.12 -3.87
CA PRO A 50 -8.30 -0.27 -2.52
C PRO A 50 -7.75 -1.67 -2.25
N CYS A 51 -6.63 -1.75 -1.51
CA CYS A 51 -6.08 -3.02 -1.05
C CYS A 51 -7.13 -3.83 -0.29
N PRO A 52 -7.39 -5.11 -0.62
CA PRO A 52 -8.36 -5.93 0.09
C PRO A 52 -8.07 -6.03 1.58
N TYR A 53 -9.10 -5.92 2.43
CA TYR A 53 -8.94 -6.06 3.89
C TYR A 53 -8.39 -7.43 4.30
N TYR A 54 -8.65 -8.47 3.53
CA TYR A 54 -8.05 -9.78 3.74
C TYR A 54 -6.51 -9.74 3.65
N PHE A 55 -5.97 -9.03 2.66
CA PHE A 55 -4.51 -8.86 2.56
C PHE A 55 -3.98 -8.03 3.71
N LEU A 56 -4.62 -6.91 4.02
CA LEU A 56 -4.23 -6.06 5.16
C LEU A 56 -4.21 -6.85 6.47
N TYR A 57 -5.20 -7.72 6.71
CA TYR A 57 -5.26 -8.60 7.87
C TYR A 57 -4.09 -9.58 7.91
N LYS A 58 -3.79 -10.26 6.79
CA LYS A 58 -2.66 -11.19 6.70
C LYS A 58 -1.33 -10.49 6.90
N ILE A 59 -1.12 -9.36 6.23
CA ILE A 59 0.08 -8.53 6.39
C ILE A 59 0.24 -8.11 7.86
N ASN A 60 -0.81 -7.61 8.49
CA ASN A 60 -0.78 -7.23 9.90
C ASN A 60 -0.34 -8.38 10.81
N LYS A 61 -0.80 -9.60 10.57
CA LYS A 61 -0.35 -10.79 11.35
C LYS A 61 1.16 -10.99 11.29
N LYS A 62 1.79 -10.67 10.16
CA LYS A 62 3.23 -10.84 9.97
C LYS A 62 4.03 -9.69 10.56
N ILE A 63 3.54 -8.46 10.44
CA ILE A 63 4.29 -7.27 10.85
C ILE A 63 3.96 -6.78 12.27
N LYS A 64 2.96 -7.32 12.95
CA LYS A 64 2.49 -6.82 14.26
C LYS A 64 3.56 -6.76 15.35
N ASN A 65 4.58 -7.60 15.27
CA ASN A 65 5.70 -7.64 16.21
C ASN A 65 6.96 -6.94 15.67
N ILE A 66 6.89 -6.36 14.47
CA ILE A 66 8.00 -5.63 13.87
C ILE A 66 7.94 -4.18 14.37
N ASN A 67 9.06 -3.68 14.88
CA ASN A 67 9.13 -2.30 15.33
C ASN A 67 9.41 -1.38 14.13
N PHE A 68 8.55 -0.38 13.95
CA PHE A 68 8.74 0.76 13.04
C PHE A 68 8.13 2.01 13.68
N ASN A 69 8.59 3.19 13.32
CA ASN A 69 8.07 4.46 13.85
C ASN A 69 7.27 5.21 12.79
N LEU A 70 7.69 5.13 11.53
CA LEU A 70 7.05 5.82 10.42
C LEU A 70 6.71 4.85 9.29
N PHE A 71 5.42 4.79 8.98
CA PHE A 71 4.86 4.04 7.86
C PHE A 71 4.46 4.99 6.74
N ILE A 72 4.93 4.73 5.51
CA ILE A 72 4.55 5.51 4.33
C ILE A 72 3.78 4.64 3.34
N ASP A 73 2.58 5.09 2.98
CA ASP A 73 1.72 4.48 1.94
C ASP A 73 1.91 5.25 0.62
N LEU A 74 2.54 4.61 -0.34
CA LEU A 74 2.87 5.17 -1.66
C LEU A 74 1.73 4.89 -2.65
N GLY A 75 0.99 5.92 -3.04
CA GLY A 75 -0.27 5.81 -3.77
C GLY A 75 -1.41 5.48 -2.81
N SER A 76 -1.59 6.33 -1.79
CA SER A 76 -2.49 6.04 -0.67
C SER A 76 -3.98 6.03 -1.04
N GLY A 77 -4.33 6.49 -2.23
CA GLY A 77 -5.71 6.55 -2.69
C GLY A 77 -6.60 7.27 -1.69
N SER A 78 -7.67 6.61 -1.26
CA SER A 78 -8.60 7.15 -0.24
C SER A 78 -8.17 6.88 1.21
N GLY A 79 -6.93 6.42 1.46
CA GLY A 79 -6.36 6.25 2.79
C GLY A 79 -6.78 4.97 3.53
N ARG A 80 -7.29 3.94 2.83
CA ARG A 80 -7.74 2.66 3.44
C ARG A 80 -6.64 1.98 4.25
N VAL A 81 -5.45 1.89 3.67
CA VAL A 81 -4.29 1.23 4.29
C VAL A 81 -3.90 1.95 5.58
N ILE A 82 -3.83 3.27 5.53
CA ILE A 82 -3.52 4.11 6.69
C ILE A 82 -4.59 3.98 7.78
N ASP A 83 -5.90 4.04 7.44
CA ASP A 83 -6.98 3.86 8.42
C ASP A 83 -6.89 2.48 9.11
N PHE A 84 -6.61 1.44 8.32
CA PHE A 84 -6.50 0.08 8.85
C PHE A 84 -5.31 -0.05 9.82
N PHE A 85 -4.11 0.37 9.42
CA PHE A 85 -2.92 0.20 10.24
C PHE A 85 -2.85 1.19 11.41
N ASN A 86 -3.37 2.41 11.27
CA ASN A 86 -3.48 3.34 12.39
C ASN A 86 -4.32 2.79 13.55
N LYS A 87 -5.37 2.00 13.25
CA LYS A 87 -6.19 1.30 14.25
C LYS A 87 -5.49 0.08 14.87
N LYS A 88 -4.38 -0.39 14.31
CA LYS A 88 -3.63 -1.57 14.75
C LYS A 88 -2.31 -1.24 15.44
N PHE A 89 -1.72 -0.12 15.09
CA PHE A 89 -0.43 0.31 15.57
C PHE A 89 -0.57 1.66 16.28
N GLU A 90 -0.95 1.62 17.55
CA GLU A 90 -0.97 2.80 18.40
C GLU A 90 0.43 3.41 18.51
N ASN A 91 0.51 4.74 18.57
CA ASN A 91 1.77 5.50 18.71
C ASN A 91 2.73 5.41 17.50
N LYS A 92 2.26 5.02 16.31
CA LYS A 92 3.03 5.10 15.07
C LYS A 92 2.59 6.30 14.24
N ASN A 93 3.51 6.79 13.41
CA ASN A 93 3.23 7.88 12.47
C ASN A 93 2.97 7.31 11.08
N PHE A 94 2.04 7.96 10.36
CA PHE A 94 1.62 7.54 9.04
C PHE A 94 1.68 8.71 8.07
N ILE A 95 2.21 8.45 6.87
CA ILE A 95 2.18 9.39 5.75
C ILE A 95 1.55 8.68 4.55
N GLY A 96 0.52 9.29 3.95
CA GLY A 96 -0.02 8.90 2.66
C GLY A 96 0.48 9.84 1.58
N ILE A 97 1.01 9.29 0.50
CA ILE A 97 1.40 10.06 -0.67
C ILE A 97 0.40 9.76 -1.79
N GLU A 98 -0.24 10.78 -2.31
CA GLU A 98 -1.27 10.65 -3.34
C GLU A 98 -1.10 11.72 -4.40
N TYR A 99 -1.20 11.33 -5.66
CA TYR A 99 -1.08 12.25 -6.79
C TYR A 99 -2.37 13.00 -7.09
N PHE A 100 -3.51 12.31 -7.03
CA PHE A 100 -4.80 12.85 -7.45
C PHE A 100 -5.40 13.79 -6.41
N ASP A 101 -5.72 15.02 -6.82
CA ASP A 101 -6.35 16.05 -5.98
C ASP A 101 -7.56 15.54 -5.19
N LYS A 102 -8.47 14.87 -5.90
CA LYS A 102 -9.73 14.40 -5.31
C LYS A 102 -9.51 13.45 -4.13
N GLN A 103 -8.60 12.49 -4.28
CA GLN A 103 -8.27 11.53 -3.24
C GLN A 103 -7.48 12.19 -2.11
N PHE A 104 -6.51 13.03 -2.45
CA PHE A 104 -5.75 13.80 -1.48
C PHE A 104 -6.66 14.69 -0.61
N LEU A 105 -7.56 15.48 -1.22
CA LEU A 105 -8.50 16.33 -0.50
C LEU A 105 -9.47 15.51 0.38
N TYR A 106 -9.96 14.38 -0.15
CA TYR A 106 -10.76 13.45 0.64
C TYR A 106 -10.01 12.97 1.88
N CYS A 107 -8.75 12.55 1.73
CA CYS A 107 -7.94 12.09 2.85
C CYS A 107 -7.68 13.20 3.86
N LYS A 108 -7.26 14.39 3.39
CA LYS A 108 -7.00 15.56 4.23
C LYS A 108 -8.20 15.90 5.12
N GLU A 109 -9.41 15.87 4.56
CA GLU A 109 -10.63 16.16 5.32
C GLU A 109 -11.00 15.05 6.31
N ASN A 110 -10.97 13.79 5.84
CA ASN A 110 -11.43 12.65 6.65
C ASN A 110 -10.47 12.24 7.77
N PHE A 111 -9.20 12.59 7.65
CA PHE A 111 -8.17 12.24 8.63
C PHE A 111 -7.67 13.43 9.46
N LYS A 112 -8.20 14.63 9.28
CA LYS A 112 -7.76 15.87 9.96
C LYS A 112 -7.70 15.79 11.48
N LYS A 113 -8.48 14.91 12.09
CA LYS A 113 -8.50 14.72 13.55
C LYS A 113 -7.33 13.90 14.10
N TYR A 114 -6.60 13.18 13.25
CA TYR A 114 -5.49 12.33 13.67
C TYR A 114 -4.17 13.09 13.56
N LYS A 115 -3.53 13.37 14.71
CA LYS A 115 -2.26 14.13 14.75
C LYS A 115 -1.06 13.36 14.20
N ASN A 116 -1.14 12.04 14.19
CA ASN A 116 -0.11 11.12 13.73
C ASN A 116 -0.28 10.70 12.25
N ILE A 117 -1.26 11.26 11.54
CA ILE A 117 -1.49 10.98 10.12
C ILE A 117 -1.30 12.25 9.31
N LYS A 118 -0.50 12.16 8.25
CA LYS A 118 -0.27 13.24 7.28
C LYS A 118 -0.51 12.73 5.86
N PHE A 119 -1.12 13.54 5.01
CA PHE A 119 -1.18 13.29 3.57
C PHE A 119 -0.38 14.35 2.83
N ILE A 120 0.32 13.91 1.78
CA ILE A 120 1.15 14.73 0.91
C ILE A 120 0.67 14.51 -0.51
N GLN A 121 0.43 15.61 -1.24
CA GLN A 121 0.12 15.52 -2.65
C GLN A 121 1.43 15.59 -3.43
N GLU A 122 1.81 14.48 -4.07
CA GLU A 122 3.09 14.41 -4.79
C GLU A 122 3.07 13.28 -5.84
N ASP A 123 3.85 13.49 -6.88
CA ASP A 123 4.17 12.46 -7.89
C ASP A 123 5.27 11.54 -7.35
N LEU A 124 4.99 10.24 -7.20
CA LEU A 124 5.94 9.27 -6.67
C LEU A 124 7.23 9.18 -7.47
N THR A 125 7.20 9.49 -8.77
CA THR A 125 8.41 9.48 -9.61
C THR A 125 9.38 10.61 -9.27
N LYS A 126 8.86 11.70 -8.69
CA LYS A 126 9.60 12.91 -8.29
C LYS A 126 9.85 12.97 -6.79
N TYR A 127 9.17 12.13 -6.00
CA TYR A 127 9.22 12.14 -4.55
C TYR A 127 10.64 11.93 -4.02
N ASN A 128 11.00 12.74 -3.02
CA ASN A 128 12.29 12.63 -2.32
C ASN A 128 12.17 11.67 -1.13
N PHE A 129 12.58 10.43 -1.31
CA PHE A 129 12.56 9.38 -0.27
C PHE A 129 13.50 9.65 0.91
N LEU A 130 14.47 10.56 0.76
CA LEU A 130 15.37 10.97 1.85
C LEU A 130 14.74 11.97 2.83
N GLN A 131 13.65 12.63 2.43
CA GLN A 131 13.00 13.68 3.22
C GLN A 131 12.44 13.15 4.55
N TYR A 132 11.94 11.92 4.54
CA TYR A 132 11.38 11.28 5.72
C TYR A 132 12.15 10.01 6.05
N ASN A 133 12.48 9.87 7.32
CA ASN A 133 13.18 8.71 7.85
C ASN A 133 12.19 7.53 8.05
N ALA A 134 11.62 7.00 6.97
CA ALA A 134 10.63 5.95 7.07
C ALA A 134 11.25 4.57 7.29
N ASP A 135 10.61 3.81 8.16
CA ASP A 135 11.01 2.44 8.49
C ASP A 135 10.15 1.41 7.75
N CYS A 136 9.00 1.84 7.23
CA CYS A 136 8.08 0.96 6.52
C CYS A 136 7.47 1.67 5.31
N TYR A 137 7.56 1.03 4.15
CA TYR A 137 6.91 1.46 2.92
C TYR A 137 5.88 0.43 2.47
N PHE A 138 4.71 0.92 2.08
CA PHE A 138 3.63 0.11 1.52
C PHE A 138 3.30 0.60 0.11
N LEU A 139 3.14 -0.32 -0.83
CA LEU A 139 2.77 -0.06 -2.21
C LEU A 139 1.71 -1.07 -2.65
N ASN A 140 0.56 -0.58 -3.12
CA ASN A 140 -0.48 -1.39 -3.74
C ASN A 140 -0.60 -1.04 -5.23
N GLU A 141 0.34 -1.52 -6.04
CA GLU A 141 0.41 -1.27 -7.49
C GLU A 141 0.11 0.21 -7.86
N PRO A 142 0.83 1.20 -7.28
CA PRO A 142 0.49 2.61 -7.45
C PRO A 142 0.72 3.13 -8.87
N ILE A 143 1.54 2.42 -9.65
CA ILE A 143 1.93 2.75 -11.03
C ILE A 143 1.96 1.44 -11.83
N ASN A 144 1.35 1.40 -13.02
CA ASN A 144 1.32 0.21 -13.87
C ASN A 144 2.52 0.10 -14.84
N ILE A 145 3.45 1.05 -14.79
CA ILE A 145 4.69 1.04 -15.58
C ILE A 145 5.81 0.43 -14.75
N ASP A 146 6.19 -0.81 -15.05
CA ASP A 146 7.24 -1.56 -14.34
C ASP A 146 8.53 -0.75 -14.15
N LYS A 147 9.02 -0.07 -15.20
CA LYS A 147 10.25 0.74 -15.14
C LYS A 147 10.18 1.84 -14.08
N SER A 148 9.04 2.52 -13.98
CA SER A 148 8.83 3.59 -13.00
C SER A 148 8.77 3.02 -11.58
N LEU A 149 8.07 1.90 -11.40
CA LEU A 149 7.97 1.23 -10.10
C LEU A 149 9.33 0.68 -9.65
N ILE A 150 10.11 0.06 -10.54
CA ILE A 150 11.49 -0.36 -10.27
C ILE A 150 12.37 0.83 -9.87
N GLY A 151 12.21 1.98 -10.54
CA GLY A 151 12.91 3.22 -10.17
C GLY A 151 12.59 3.70 -8.76
N ILE A 152 11.32 3.63 -8.35
CA ILE A 152 10.88 3.95 -6.99
C ILE A 152 11.51 2.99 -5.98
N LEU A 153 11.47 1.68 -6.24
CA LEU A 153 12.06 0.67 -5.35
C LEU A 153 13.58 0.86 -5.18
N LYS A 154 14.30 1.23 -6.25
CA LYS A 154 15.72 1.59 -6.15
C LYS A 154 15.94 2.78 -5.24
N LYS A 155 15.17 3.87 -5.40
CA LYS A 155 15.25 5.06 -4.53
C LYS A 155 14.96 4.72 -3.06
N ILE A 156 13.99 3.83 -2.78
CA ILE A 156 13.73 3.34 -1.42
C ILE A 156 14.96 2.58 -0.89
N LYS A 157 15.56 1.69 -1.68
CA LYS A 157 16.79 0.98 -1.29
C LYS A 157 17.94 1.95 -0.98
N GLU A 158 18.12 2.98 -1.80
CA GLU A 158 19.15 4.00 -1.65
C GLU A 158 18.90 4.92 -0.44
N SER A 159 17.62 5.21 -0.12
CA SER A 159 17.27 6.08 1.02
C SER A 159 17.69 5.52 2.38
N LYS A 160 18.11 4.25 2.40
CA LYS A 160 18.51 3.53 3.60
C LYS A 160 19.87 3.90 4.17
N ASN A 161 20.78 4.54 3.42
CA ASN A 161 22.22 4.66 3.67
C ASN A 161 22.66 5.14 5.09
N ASN A 162 21.74 5.52 5.99
CA ASN A 162 22.04 5.94 7.36
C ASN A 162 21.07 5.36 8.42
N LYS A 163 20.38 4.24 8.13
CA LYS A 163 19.28 3.78 8.98
C LYS A 163 19.33 2.27 9.20
N GLY A 164 18.60 1.83 10.22
CA GLY A 164 18.29 0.43 10.46
C GLY A 164 17.60 -0.27 9.28
N SER A 165 16.94 -1.38 9.52
CA SER A 165 16.20 -2.11 8.49
C SER A 165 14.97 -1.34 8.01
N ILE A 166 14.68 -1.37 6.71
CA ILE A 166 13.42 -0.90 6.14
C ILE A 166 12.53 -2.10 5.83
N LEU A 167 11.27 -2.03 6.25
CA LEU A 167 10.23 -2.97 5.86
C LEU A 167 9.58 -2.49 4.56
N LEU A 168 9.56 -3.35 3.55
CA LEU A 168 8.93 -3.08 2.26
C LEU A 168 7.77 -4.03 2.03
N ILE A 169 6.57 -3.52 1.87
CA ILE A 169 5.34 -4.28 1.64
C ILE A 169 4.81 -3.95 0.25
N LEU A 170 4.78 -4.94 -0.60
CA LEU A 170 4.29 -4.84 -1.98
C LEU A 170 3.01 -5.64 -2.15
N VAL A 171 1.99 -5.02 -2.69
CA VAL A 171 0.70 -5.67 -2.99
C VAL A 171 0.43 -5.58 -4.49
N ASN A 172 -0.04 -6.67 -5.07
CA ASN A 172 -0.40 -6.81 -6.48
C ASN A 172 0.73 -6.50 -7.49
N CYS A 173 1.99 -6.56 -7.05
CA CYS A 173 3.12 -6.34 -7.94
C CYS A 173 3.38 -7.57 -8.82
N ASN A 174 3.73 -7.34 -10.07
CA ASN A 174 4.05 -8.42 -11.00
C ASN A 174 5.44 -9.04 -10.74
N LYS A 175 5.67 -10.22 -11.29
CA LYS A 175 6.93 -10.98 -11.11
C LYS A 175 8.17 -10.23 -11.62
N ASN A 176 8.05 -9.39 -12.66
CA ASN A 176 9.18 -8.64 -13.19
C ASN A 176 9.66 -7.58 -12.20
N VAL A 177 8.74 -6.92 -11.51
CA VAL A 177 9.06 -5.96 -10.45
C VAL A 177 9.72 -6.68 -9.26
N LEU A 178 9.20 -7.85 -8.88
CA LEU A 178 9.74 -8.62 -7.75
C LEU A 178 11.18 -9.14 -8.00
N LYS A 179 11.56 -9.40 -9.25
CA LYS A 179 12.94 -9.79 -9.61
C LYS A 179 13.99 -8.77 -9.17
N CYS A 180 13.66 -7.48 -9.15
CA CYS A 180 14.63 -6.45 -8.69
C CYS A 180 14.87 -6.48 -7.17
N LEU A 181 14.17 -7.35 -6.44
CA LEU A 181 14.23 -7.52 -4.98
C LEU A 181 14.76 -8.90 -4.57
N GLU A 182 15.24 -9.72 -5.51
CA GLU A 182 15.74 -11.07 -5.22
C GLU A 182 16.96 -11.07 -4.26
N ASP A 183 17.69 -9.95 -4.19
CA ASP A 183 18.80 -9.73 -3.25
C ASP A 183 18.35 -9.38 -1.82
N LEU A 184 17.06 -9.18 -1.59
CA LEU A 184 16.51 -8.82 -0.30
C LEU A 184 16.02 -10.02 0.48
N GLN A 185 16.04 -9.91 1.81
CA GLN A 185 15.42 -10.91 2.68
C GLN A 185 13.89 -10.87 2.53
N CYS A 186 13.32 -11.88 1.90
CA CYS A 186 11.87 -12.07 1.84
C CYS A 186 11.36 -12.66 3.16
N ILE A 187 10.39 -11.99 3.81
CA ILE A 187 9.74 -12.44 5.04
C ILE A 187 8.55 -13.33 4.72
N GLU A 188 7.75 -12.91 3.76
CA GLU A 188 6.49 -13.57 3.39
C GLU A 188 6.15 -13.26 1.95
N THR A 189 5.67 -14.26 1.25
CA THR A 189 5.03 -14.11 -0.07
C THR A 189 3.73 -14.89 -0.07
N PHE A 190 2.65 -14.23 -0.47
CA PHE A 190 1.33 -14.84 -0.61
C PHE A 190 0.66 -14.35 -1.88
N TYR A 191 0.38 -15.25 -2.81
CA TYR A 191 -0.33 -14.95 -4.04
C TYR A 191 -1.53 -15.87 -4.23
N ILE A 192 -2.64 -15.31 -4.68
CA ILE A 192 -3.84 -16.02 -5.11
C ILE A 192 -3.68 -16.49 -6.55
N ASN A 193 -3.02 -15.66 -7.37
CA ASN A 193 -2.67 -15.93 -8.76
C ASN A 193 -1.41 -15.13 -9.14
N ASP A 194 -0.98 -15.17 -10.39
CA ASP A 194 0.27 -14.55 -10.85
C ASP A 194 0.39 -13.04 -10.59
N LYS A 195 -0.71 -12.34 -10.36
CA LYS A 195 -0.74 -10.87 -10.22
C LYS A 195 -1.34 -10.39 -8.90
N LYS A 196 -2.10 -11.23 -8.20
CA LYS A 196 -2.89 -10.79 -7.02
C LYS A 196 -2.38 -11.46 -5.75
N GLY A 197 -1.75 -10.66 -4.91
CA GLY A 197 -1.14 -11.10 -3.68
C GLY A 197 -0.31 -10.02 -3.03
N TYR A 198 0.57 -10.41 -2.11
CA TYR A 198 1.52 -9.49 -1.49
C TYR A 198 2.85 -10.17 -1.22
N SER A 199 3.90 -9.36 -1.10
CA SER A 199 5.22 -9.77 -0.64
C SER A 199 5.76 -8.77 0.38
N ILE A 200 6.48 -9.28 1.38
CA ILE A 200 7.07 -8.49 2.46
C ILE A 200 8.58 -8.76 2.47
N TYR A 201 9.37 -7.71 2.43
CA TYR A 201 10.83 -7.78 2.40
C TYR A 201 11.44 -6.92 3.50
N TYR A 202 12.62 -7.34 3.97
CA TYR A 202 13.54 -6.48 4.70
C TYR A 202 14.65 -5.97 3.78
N ILE A 203 14.88 -4.68 3.86
CA ILE A 203 16.06 -4.04 3.31
C ILE A 203 17.03 -3.86 4.50
N ASN A 204 17.99 -4.75 4.67
CA ASN A 204 18.99 -4.72 5.74
C ASN A 204 20.24 -3.93 5.33
N ASN A 205 21.03 -3.37 6.27
CA ASN A 205 22.39 -2.94 5.98
C ASN A 205 23.23 -4.19 5.65
N LYS A 206 23.96 -4.13 4.56
CA LYS A 206 25.03 -5.10 4.29
C LYS A 206 26.18 -4.84 5.25
#